data_74147a693d55ad89cfb6826bc80becb5
#
_entry.id   74147a693d55ad89cfb6826bc80becb5
#
_cell.length_a   1.000
_cell.length_b   1.000
_cell.length_c   1.000
_cell.angle_alpha   90.00
_cell.angle_beta   90.00
_cell.angle_gamma   90.00
#
_symmetry.space_group_name_H-M   'P 1'
#
loop_
_entity.id
_entity.type
_entity.pdbx_description
1 polymer ?
#
loop_
_entity_poly.entity_id
_entity_poly.type
_entity_poly.pdbx_seq_one_letter_code
_entity_poly.pdbx_strand_id
1 'polypeptide(L)'
;MKKTTKFISAALAAALCAGLLAGCNSASSSSGSTSASGSASASASASASSSTSASAESIDYSKGLAENGHIDGVTALDYVTLPADYAAIPLAAGTADVSDEDVQAQIDSIMAQYAKPEQITDRAIEDGDQVNIDYSGSIDGEKFDGGTASSQSVQAGSAQFIDDFLTQIIGHTPGETFDVEVTFPDPYENNPDLAGKDAVFEVTINYIEGEDVTPEFNDDFVKENLTASYGWESADDVRDSIREDLRQSQIFQFIWNYMIENSTVSEVPQAVLDFQSGAMLNQLKSQASMY
;
A
#
# COMPACT_ATOMS: atom_id res chain seq x y z
N MET A 1 -39.10 -11.45 18.66
CA MET A 1 -38.89 -10.75 17.41
C MET A 1 -38.47 -9.26 17.59
N LYS A 2 -38.03 -8.82 18.79
CA LYS A 2 -37.59 -7.41 19.04
C LYS A 2 -36.04 -7.20 19.06
N LYS A 3 -35.25 -8.26 18.92
CA LYS A 3 -33.77 -8.16 18.98
C LYS A 3 -33.08 -7.98 17.60
N THR A 4 -33.72 -8.37 16.52
CA THR A 4 -33.15 -8.29 15.17
C THR A 4 -33.20 -6.87 14.57
N THR A 5 -34.17 -6.06 14.96
CA THR A 5 -34.30 -4.68 14.45
C THR A 5 -33.23 -3.73 15.02
N LYS A 6 -32.74 -3.97 16.25
CA LYS A 6 -31.68 -3.14 16.84
C LYS A 6 -30.31 -3.34 16.18
N PHE A 7 -30.00 -4.57 15.76
CA PHE A 7 -28.72 -4.85 15.10
C PHE A 7 -28.62 -4.24 13.70
N ILE A 8 -29.72 -4.23 12.95
CA ILE A 8 -29.75 -3.64 11.60
C ILE A 8 -29.62 -2.12 11.69
N SER A 9 -30.25 -1.49 12.70
CA SER A 9 -30.14 -0.04 12.91
C SER A 9 -28.73 0.40 13.33
N ALA A 10 -28.04 -0.38 14.16
CA ALA A 10 -26.67 -0.08 14.60
C ALA A 10 -25.67 -0.19 13.43
N ALA A 11 -25.80 -1.21 12.58
CA ALA A 11 -24.92 -1.36 11.42
C ALA A 11 -25.12 -0.23 10.38
N LEU A 12 -26.34 0.26 10.22
CA LEU A 12 -26.63 1.36 9.29
C LEU A 12 -26.16 2.72 9.84
N ALA A 13 -26.27 2.94 11.16
CA ALA A 13 -25.76 4.14 11.81
C ALA A 13 -24.22 4.23 11.70
N ALA A 14 -23.51 3.11 11.82
CA ALA A 14 -22.06 3.04 11.62
C ALA A 14 -21.64 3.43 10.19
N ALA A 15 -22.40 2.98 9.18
CA ALA A 15 -22.15 3.34 7.78
C ALA A 15 -22.37 4.84 7.50
N LEU A 16 -23.36 5.46 8.16
CA LEU A 16 -23.64 6.89 8.05
C LEU A 16 -22.52 7.76 8.64
N CYS A 17 -21.94 7.34 9.76
CA CYS A 17 -20.87 8.10 10.43
C CYS A 17 -19.50 7.91 9.77
N ALA A 18 -19.19 6.73 9.24
CA ALA A 18 -17.94 6.47 8.53
C ALA A 18 -17.81 7.28 7.22
N GLY A 19 -18.92 7.57 6.56
CA GLY A 19 -18.94 8.41 5.36
C GLY A 19 -18.64 9.89 5.62
N LEU A 20 -18.86 10.37 6.85
CA LEU A 20 -18.63 11.77 7.22
C LEU A 20 -17.19 12.10 7.63
N LEU A 21 -16.39 11.07 8.00
CA LEU A 21 -14.98 11.23 8.43
C LEU A 21 -13.97 11.08 7.29
N ALA A 22 -14.34 10.51 6.14
CA ALA A 22 -13.46 10.37 5.00
C ALA A 22 -13.29 11.65 4.15
N GLY A 23 -14.00 12.74 4.47
CA GLY A 23 -14.01 13.99 3.71
C GLY A 23 -12.97 15.05 4.09
N CYS A 24 -12.12 14.82 5.08
CA CYS A 24 -11.22 15.85 5.61
C CYS A 24 -9.73 15.55 5.44
N ASN A 25 -9.29 15.08 4.27
CA ASN A 25 -7.85 15.13 4.01
C ASN A 25 -7.53 15.26 2.52
N SER A 26 -7.70 16.45 1.97
CA SER A 26 -7.02 16.85 0.72
C SER A 26 -7.08 18.37 0.58
N ALA A 27 -6.17 19.06 1.23
CA ALA A 27 -5.79 20.41 0.87
C ALA A 27 -4.27 20.53 0.94
N SER A 28 -3.60 20.42 -0.19
CA SER A 28 -2.29 21.03 -0.39
C SER A 28 -2.09 21.43 -1.85
N SER A 29 -2.17 22.75 -2.00
CA SER A 29 -1.32 23.65 -2.79
C SER A 29 -0.83 23.17 -4.16
N SER A 30 -1.41 23.76 -5.19
CA SER A 30 -0.80 23.94 -6.50
C SER A 30 -0.24 25.35 -6.63
N SER A 31 1.05 25.48 -6.84
CA SER A 31 1.67 26.69 -7.38
C SER A 31 1.74 26.58 -8.91
N GLY A 32 1.21 27.60 -9.57
CA GLY A 32 1.11 27.67 -11.01
C GLY A 32 2.42 28.06 -11.70
N SER A 33 2.49 27.80 -12.97
CA SER A 33 3.25 28.59 -13.94
C SER A 33 2.59 28.50 -15.31
N THR A 34 2.18 29.65 -15.76
CA THR A 34 1.68 29.99 -17.10
C THR A 34 2.80 29.93 -18.14
N SER A 35 2.52 29.40 -19.34
CA SER A 35 3.02 29.97 -20.59
C SER A 35 2.18 29.49 -21.77
N ALA A 36 1.67 30.47 -22.51
CA ALA A 36 0.90 30.34 -23.72
C ALA A 36 1.79 30.33 -24.97
N SER A 37 1.33 29.67 -26.01
CA SER A 37 1.43 29.98 -27.45
C SER A 37 1.08 28.70 -28.21
N GLY A 38 0.09 28.58 -29.02
CA GLY A 38 -0.36 29.34 -30.17
C GLY A 38 0.11 28.69 -31.45
N SER A 39 -0.78 28.02 -32.13
CA SER A 39 -1.13 28.18 -33.57
C SER A 39 -1.66 26.91 -34.23
N ALA A 40 -2.68 27.14 -34.95
CA ALA A 40 -3.49 26.22 -35.74
C ALA A 40 -2.78 25.65 -36.99
N SER A 41 -3.21 24.48 -37.45
CA SER A 41 -3.72 24.32 -38.84
C SER A 41 -4.29 22.94 -39.06
N ALA A 42 -5.41 22.97 -39.74
CA ALA A 42 -6.24 21.86 -40.15
C ALA A 42 -5.61 21.01 -41.26
N SER A 43 -5.98 19.73 -41.34
CA SER A 43 -6.48 19.11 -42.55
C SER A 43 -7.11 17.76 -42.28
N ALA A 44 -8.28 17.59 -42.83
CA ALA A 44 -9.15 16.43 -42.78
C ALA A 44 -8.61 15.26 -43.63
N SER A 45 -8.87 14.04 -43.18
CA SER A 45 -9.25 12.95 -44.06
C SER A 45 -10.01 11.88 -43.27
N ALA A 46 -11.22 11.66 -43.72
CA ALA A 46 -12.16 10.68 -43.21
C ALA A 46 -11.73 9.26 -43.58
N SER A 47 -11.78 8.34 -42.64
CA SER A 47 -12.04 6.94 -42.91
C SER A 47 -12.89 6.42 -41.77
N ALA A 48 -14.12 6.12 -42.11
CA ALA A 48 -15.11 5.51 -41.24
C ALA A 48 -14.71 4.07 -40.94
N SER A 49 -14.40 3.78 -39.72
CA SER A 49 -14.49 2.45 -39.13
C SER A 49 -15.41 2.56 -37.94
N SER A 50 -16.63 2.05 -38.09
CA SER A 50 -17.62 1.93 -37.04
C SER A 50 -17.17 0.88 -36.02
N SER A 51 -16.37 1.30 -35.04
CA SER A 51 -16.27 0.61 -33.77
C SER A 51 -17.25 1.28 -32.82
N THR A 52 -18.33 0.58 -32.50
CA THR A 52 -19.19 0.93 -31.36
C THR A 52 -18.37 0.81 -30.10
N SER A 53 -17.64 1.87 -29.78
CA SER A 53 -17.12 2.08 -28.45
C SER A 53 -18.34 2.30 -27.56
N ALA A 54 -18.72 1.31 -26.76
CA ALA A 54 -19.55 1.54 -25.58
C ALA A 54 -18.82 2.61 -24.78
N SER A 55 -19.37 3.82 -24.75
CA SER A 55 -18.92 4.90 -23.88
C SER A 55 -18.98 4.35 -22.47
N ALA A 56 -17.83 4.10 -21.86
CA ALA A 56 -17.78 3.80 -20.45
C ALA A 56 -18.42 5.00 -19.74
N GLU A 57 -19.61 4.80 -19.15
CA GLU A 57 -20.25 5.84 -18.34
C GLU A 57 -19.24 6.24 -17.27
N SER A 58 -18.88 7.53 -17.27
CA SER A 58 -18.00 8.09 -16.25
C SER A 58 -18.62 7.84 -14.87
N ILE A 59 -17.87 7.23 -13.97
CA ILE A 59 -18.29 6.98 -12.60
C ILE A 59 -18.32 8.33 -11.89
N ASP A 60 -19.51 8.79 -11.50
CA ASP A 60 -19.70 10.01 -10.73
C ASP A 60 -19.91 9.68 -9.25
N TYR A 61 -18.86 9.85 -8.47
CA TYR A 61 -18.88 9.62 -7.02
C TYR A 61 -19.53 10.79 -6.24
N SER A 62 -19.78 11.93 -6.88
CA SER A 62 -20.41 13.10 -6.25
C SER A 62 -21.94 13.11 -6.36
N LYS A 63 -22.51 12.22 -7.15
CA LYS A 63 -23.96 12.17 -7.35
C LYS A 63 -24.71 11.93 -6.04
N GLY A 64 -25.55 12.89 -5.65
CA GLY A 64 -26.30 12.86 -4.39
C GLY A 64 -25.58 13.52 -3.22
N LEU A 65 -24.43 14.17 -3.47
CA LEU A 65 -23.76 15.01 -2.50
C LEU A 65 -23.98 16.49 -2.83
N ALA A 66 -24.15 17.31 -1.78
CA ALA A 66 -24.11 18.76 -1.85
C ALA A 66 -22.65 19.25 -1.97
N GLU A 67 -22.44 20.53 -2.27
CA GLU A 67 -21.09 21.13 -2.41
C GLU A 67 -20.20 20.98 -1.17
N ASN A 68 -20.79 20.82 0.01
CA ASN A 68 -20.09 20.59 1.27
C ASN A 68 -19.75 19.10 1.54
N GLY A 69 -20.04 18.20 0.60
CA GLY A 69 -19.79 16.76 0.71
C GLY A 69 -20.81 15.99 1.55
N HIS A 70 -21.88 16.63 2.06
CA HIS A 70 -22.98 15.94 2.72
C HIS A 70 -24.02 15.42 1.73
N ILE A 71 -24.78 14.41 2.14
CA ILE A 71 -25.89 13.89 1.33
C ILE A 71 -26.94 15.01 1.17
N ASP A 72 -27.26 15.31 -0.09
CA ASP A 72 -28.15 16.43 -0.40
C ASP A 72 -29.53 16.25 0.20
N GLY A 73 -30.03 17.31 0.83
CA GLY A 73 -31.35 17.35 1.47
C GLY A 73 -31.45 16.53 2.76
N VAL A 74 -30.34 16.04 3.34
CA VAL A 74 -30.34 15.26 4.58
C VAL A 74 -29.60 16.01 5.69
N THR A 75 -30.32 16.27 6.78
CA THR A 75 -29.76 16.71 8.05
C THR A 75 -29.79 15.55 9.04
N ALA A 76 -28.63 15.00 9.40
CA ALA A 76 -28.55 13.78 10.22
C ALA A 76 -29.37 13.87 11.54
N LEU A 77 -29.37 15.04 12.20
CA LEU A 77 -30.08 15.25 13.48
C LEU A 77 -31.61 15.23 13.36
N ASP A 78 -32.17 15.30 12.15
CA ASP A 78 -33.62 15.14 11.94
C ASP A 78 -34.04 13.66 12.06
N TYR A 79 -33.07 12.74 11.87
CA TYR A 79 -33.30 11.29 11.85
C TYR A 79 -32.61 10.55 12.99
N VAL A 80 -31.57 11.15 13.60
CA VAL A 80 -30.76 10.54 14.66
C VAL A 80 -30.95 11.33 15.96
N THR A 81 -31.43 10.67 17.00
CA THR A 81 -31.44 11.21 18.35
C THR A 81 -30.22 10.70 19.09
N LEU A 82 -29.33 11.61 19.48
CA LEU A 82 -28.14 11.29 20.25
C LEU A 82 -28.49 10.97 21.71
N PRO A 83 -27.64 10.22 22.44
CA PRO A 83 -27.83 9.99 23.86
C PRO A 83 -27.79 11.32 24.63
N ALA A 84 -28.55 11.44 25.71
CA ALA A 84 -28.69 12.70 26.45
C ALA A 84 -27.37 13.21 27.05
N ASP A 85 -26.44 12.33 27.32
CA ASP A 85 -25.10 12.55 27.88
C ASP A 85 -23.97 12.57 26.85
N TYR A 86 -24.28 12.70 25.55
CA TYR A 86 -23.28 12.67 24.47
C TYR A 86 -22.14 13.65 24.65
N ALA A 87 -22.37 14.77 25.34
CA ALA A 87 -21.35 15.80 25.59
C ALA A 87 -20.41 15.46 26.77
N ALA A 88 -20.73 14.43 27.58
CA ALA A 88 -19.99 14.06 28.77
C ALA A 88 -20.16 12.56 29.07
N ILE A 89 -19.80 11.74 28.09
CA ILE A 89 -19.90 10.26 28.19
C ILE A 89 -18.94 9.76 29.28
N PRO A 90 -19.43 9.09 30.34
CA PRO A 90 -18.58 8.55 31.39
C PRO A 90 -17.78 7.34 30.85
N LEU A 91 -16.47 7.41 30.93
CA LEU A 91 -15.63 6.26 30.57
C LEU A 91 -15.80 5.16 31.63
N ALA A 92 -15.99 3.92 31.19
CA ALA A 92 -15.94 2.77 32.08
C ALA A 92 -14.52 2.61 32.65
N ALA A 93 -14.42 2.07 33.87
CA ALA A 93 -13.10 1.77 34.45
C ALA A 93 -12.34 0.77 33.55
N GLY A 94 -11.08 1.05 33.31
CA GLY A 94 -10.22 0.22 32.44
C GLY A 94 -10.29 0.53 30.95
N THR A 95 -11.19 1.41 30.50
CA THR A 95 -11.31 1.74 29.06
C THR A 95 -10.04 2.38 28.49
N ALA A 96 -9.28 3.06 29.31
CA ALA A 96 -8.06 3.78 28.91
C ALA A 96 -6.77 3.07 29.40
N ASP A 97 -6.89 1.83 29.88
CA ASP A 97 -5.75 1.06 30.38
C ASP A 97 -5.05 0.36 29.21
N VAL A 98 -3.82 0.74 28.95
CA VAL A 98 -2.96 0.14 27.91
C VAL A 98 -1.92 -0.72 28.60
N SER A 99 -1.85 -1.98 28.22
CA SER A 99 -0.84 -2.90 28.76
C SER A 99 0.54 -2.68 28.11
N ASP A 100 1.60 -3.05 28.81
CA ASP A 100 2.95 -3.03 28.23
C ASP A 100 3.08 -4.06 27.08
N GLU A 101 2.29 -5.13 27.10
CA GLU A 101 2.22 -6.12 26.02
C GLU A 101 1.66 -5.52 24.73
N ASP A 102 0.60 -4.70 24.82
CA ASP A 102 0.03 -4.01 23.65
C ASP A 102 1.02 -3.00 23.07
N VAL A 103 1.76 -2.28 23.94
CA VAL A 103 2.82 -1.36 23.50
C VAL A 103 3.93 -2.12 22.80
N GLN A 104 4.38 -3.26 23.38
CA GLN A 104 5.43 -4.07 22.79
C GLN A 104 5.01 -4.64 21.44
N ALA A 105 3.78 -5.12 21.29
CA ALA A 105 3.27 -5.62 20.02
C ALA A 105 3.32 -4.55 18.89
N GLN A 106 3.06 -3.28 19.22
CA GLN A 106 3.20 -2.18 18.25
C GLN A 106 4.67 -1.92 17.92
N ILE A 107 5.56 -1.96 18.91
CA ILE A 107 7.01 -1.83 18.69
C ILE A 107 7.49 -2.96 17.78
N ASP A 108 7.12 -4.21 18.06
CA ASP A 108 7.51 -5.37 17.25
C ASP A 108 7.02 -5.22 15.80
N SER A 109 5.82 -4.67 15.59
CA SER A 109 5.29 -4.37 14.27
C SER A 109 6.07 -3.27 13.53
N ILE A 110 6.56 -2.27 14.24
CA ILE A 110 7.45 -1.24 13.68
C ILE A 110 8.80 -1.86 13.35
N MET A 111 9.38 -2.61 14.28
CA MET A 111 10.70 -3.21 14.13
C MET A 111 10.77 -4.23 12.98
N ALA A 112 9.68 -4.96 12.75
CA ALA A 112 9.57 -5.90 11.63
C ALA A 112 9.77 -5.21 10.25
N GLN A 113 9.46 -3.91 10.13
CA GLN A 113 9.66 -3.15 8.88
C GLN A 113 11.15 -2.82 8.63
N TYR A 114 11.99 -2.93 9.65
CA TYR A 114 13.43 -2.70 9.60
C TYR A 114 14.23 -4.00 9.60
N ALA A 115 13.56 -5.15 9.61
CA ALA A 115 14.21 -6.44 9.44
C ALA A 115 14.92 -6.50 8.09
N LYS A 116 16.12 -7.06 8.09
CA LYS A 116 16.94 -7.25 6.89
C LYS A 116 17.47 -8.67 6.88
N PRO A 117 17.62 -9.28 5.71
CA PRO A 117 18.22 -10.60 5.62
C PRO A 117 19.64 -10.59 6.20
N GLU A 118 19.96 -11.62 6.98
CA GLU A 118 21.33 -11.88 7.41
C GLU A 118 22.22 -12.07 6.18
N GLN A 119 23.38 -11.44 6.19
CA GLN A 119 24.35 -11.57 5.10
C GLN A 119 25.32 -12.70 5.39
N ILE A 120 25.10 -13.86 4.80
CA ILE A 120 25.96 -15.03 4.92
C ILE A 120 27.07 -14.93 3.88
N THR A 121 28.33 -14.91 4.33
CA THR A 121 29.50 -14.73 3.46
C THR A 121 30.56 -15.80 3.60
N ASP A 122 30.33 -16.85 4.41
CA ASP A 122 31.31 -17.84 4.84
C ASP A 122 31.10 -19.25 4.25
N ARG A 123 30.13 -19.39 3.32
CA ARG A 123 29.86 -20.66 2.62
C ARG A 123 29.62 -20.46 1.14
N ALA A 124 29.68 -21.52 0.38
CA ALA A 124 29.27 -21.55 -1.02
C ALA A 124 27.74 -21.51 -1.17
N ILE A 125 27.29 -21.03 -2.32
CA ILE A 125 25.89 -21.00 -2.73
C ILE A 125 25.40 -22.42 -2.99
N GLU A 126 24.27 -22.78 -2.43
CA GLU A 126 23.55 -24.02 -2.66
C GLU A 126 22.29 -23.77 -3.52
N ASP A 127 21.76 -24.84 -4.13
CA ASP A 127 20.51 -24.78 -4.90
C ASP A 127 19.35 -24.33 -4.00
N GLY A 128 18.61 -23.30 -4.44
CA GLY A 128 17.50 -22.72 -3.70
C GLY A 128 17.88 -21.54 -2.79
N ASP A 129 19.16 -21.25 -2.59
CA ASP A 129 19.57 -20.07 -1.82
C ASP A 129 19.08 -18.77 -2.47
N GLN A 130 18.66 -17.82 -1.63
CA GLN A 130 18.51 -16.42 -2.05
C GLN A 130 19.89 -15.76 -2.02
N VAL A 131 20.28 -15.13 -3.12
CA VAL A 131 21.62 -14.58 -3.29
C VAL A 131 21.53 -13.15 -3.80
N ASN A 132 22.28 -12.25 -3.19
CA ASN A 132 22.44 -10.89 -3.68
C ASN A 132 23.63 -10.79 -4.62
N ILE A 133 23.38 -10.37 -5.86
CA ILE A 133 24.39 -10.31 -6.92
C ILE A 133 24.43 -8.94 -7.60
N ASP A 134 25.58 -8.58 -8.12
CA ASP A 134 25.74 -7.57 -9.15
C ASP A 134 26.05 -8.30 -10.47
N TYR A 135 25.54 -7.79 -11.59
CA TYR A 135 25.89 -8.33 -12.88
C TYR A 135 25.99 -7.25 -13.97
N SER A 136 26.82 -7.54 -14.98
CA SER A 136 27.01 -6.66 -16.14
C SER A 136 27.18 -7.49 -17.40
N GLY A 137 26.12 -7.54 -18.22
CA GLY A 137 26.07 -8.32 -19.46
C GLY A 137 26.67 -7.60 -20.67
N SER A 138 27.31 -8.36 -21.54
CA SER A 138 27.83 -7.90 -22.81
C SER A 138 27.61 -8.93 -23.92
N ILE A 139 27.46 -8.46 -25.16
CA ILE A 139 27.41 -9.26 -26.39
C ILE A 139 28.56 -8.80 -27.26
N ASP A 140 29.41 -9.70 -27.71
CA ASP A 140 30.63 -9.39 -28.47
C ASP A 140 31.54 -8.34 -27.77
N GLY A 141 31.50 -8.28 -26.43
CA GLY A 141 32.26 -7.33 -25.61
C GLY A 141 31.63 -5.95 -25.46
N GLU A 142 30.46 -5.69 -26.04
CA GLU A 142 29.72 -4.45 -25.90
C GLU A 142 28.57 -4.62 -24.92
N LYS A 143 28.45 -3.71 -23.93
CA LYS A 143 27.33 -3.71 -22.98
C LYS A 143 26.02 -3.34 -23.68
N PHE A 144 24.93 -3.97 -23.26
CA PHE A 144 23.60 -3.71 -23.83
C PHE A 144 22.63 -3.19 -22.75
N ASP A 145 21.58 -2.50 -23.19
CA ASP A 145 20.57 -1.92 -22.31
C ASP A 145 19.78 -3.03 -21.59
N GLY A 146 19.65 -2.90 -20.26
CA GLY A 146 18.99 -3.87 -19.40
C GLY A 146 19.89 -5.05 -18.98
N GLY A 147 21.14 -5.11 -19.45
CA GLY A 147 22.12 -6.16 -19.10
C GLY A 147 22.87 -5.90 -17.79
N THR A 148 22.63 -4.80 -17.06
CA THR A 148 23.37 -4.46 -15.84
C THR A 148 22.42 -4.18 -14.68
N ALA A 149 22.70 -4.79 -13.53
CA ALA A 149 22.04 -4.48 -12.26
C ALA A 149 23.02 -4.61 -11.08
N SER A 150 22.69 -3.96 -9.99
CA SER A 150 23.42 -4.04 -8.72
C SER A 150 22.47 -4.38 -7.60
N SER A 151 22.96 -5.14 -6.62
CA SER A 151 22.22 -5.58 -5.44
C SER A 151 20.90 -6.29 -5.78
N GLN A 152 20.93 -7.11 -6.83
CA GLN A 152 19.76 -7.88 -7.27
C GLN A 152 19.66 -9.16 -6.45
N SER A 153 18.54 -9.36 -5.77
CA SER A 153 18.22 -10.62 -5.08
C SER A 153 17.67 -11.62 -6.08
N VAL A 154 18.26 -12.82 -6.14
CA VAL A 154 17.90 -13.90 -7.04
C VAL A 154 17.91 -15.23 -6.29
N GLN A 155 17.10 -16.20 -6.73
CA GLN A 155 17.14 -17.55 -6.19
C GLN A 155 18.01 -18.43 -7.06
N ALA A 156 19.09 -18.98 -6.50
CA ALA A 156 19.99 -19.90 -7.18
C ALA A 156 19.23 -21.14 -7.68
N GLY A 157 19.52 -21.57 -8.91
CA GLY A 157 18.88 -22.71 -9.55
C GLY A 157 17.47 -22.45 -10.08
N SER A 158 16.89 -21.25 -9.89
CA SER A 158 15.57 -20.93 -10.42
C SER A 158 15.62 -20.56 -11.91
N ALA A 159 14.46 -20.68 -12.59
CA ALA A 159 14.31 -20.33 -14.00
C ALA A 159 13.86 -18.87 -14.21
N GLN A 160 14.17 -17.95 -13.28
CA GLN A 160 13.76 -16.55 -13.37
C GLN A 160 14.58 -15.73 -14.38
N PHE A 161 15.80 -16.17 -14.66
CA PHE A 161 16.70 -15.60 -15.66
C PHE A 161 16.75 -16.48 -16.90
N ILE A 162 17.37 -15.96 -17.97
CA ILE A 162 17.54 -16.70 -19.23
C ILE A 162 18.52 -17.86 -19.04
N ASP A 163 18.27 -18.91 -19.81
CA ASP A 163 19.11 -20.12 -19.86
C ASP A 163 19.37 -20.70 -18.45
N ASP A 164 20.57 -21.11 -18.18
CA ASP A 164 21.03 -21.66 -16.89
C ASP A 164 21.80 -20.65 -16.02
N PHE A 165 21.61 -19.35 -16.26
CA PHE A 165 22.31 -18.27 -15.54
C PHE A 165 22.37 -18.50 -14.02
N LEU A 166 21.20 -18.75 -13.40
CA LEU A 166 21.10 -18.94 -11.94
C LEU A 166 21.58 -20.32 -11.48
N THR A 167 21.78 -21.26 -12.38
CA THR A 167 22.41 -22.54 -12.07
C THR A 167 23.92 -22.40 -12.02
N GLN A 168 24.50 -21.56 -12.87
CA GLN A 168 25.96 -21.37 -12.95
C GLN A 168 26.51 -20.66 -11.69
N ILE A 169 25.69 -19.92 -10.93
CA ILE A 169 26.16 -19.28 -9.68
C ILE A 169 26.30 -20.27 -8.51
N ILE A 170 25.75 -21.48 -8.61
CA ILE A 170 25.81 -22.50 -7.55
C ILE A 170 27.25 -22.98 -7.38
N GLY A 171 27.69 -23.04 -6.13
CA GLY A 171 29.05 -23.47 -5.77
C GLY A 171 30.05 -22.31 -5.66
N HIS A 172 29.72 -21.12 -6.16
CA HIS A 172 30.53 -19.93 -5.94
C HIS A 172 30.33 -19.36 -4.53
N THR A 173 31.28 -18.57 -4.05
CA THR A 173 31.24 -17.96 -2.71
C THR A 173 31.11 -16.46 -2.80
N PRO A 174 30.50 -15.83 -1.77
CA PRO A 174 30.45 -14.38 -1.67
C PRO A 174 31.82 -13.71 -1.80
N GLY A 175 31.86 -12.60 -2.55
CA GLY A 175 33.07 -11.85 -2.90
C GLY A 175 33.75 -12.35 -4.20
N GLU A 176 33.31 -13.46 -4.80
CA GLU A 176 33.80 -13.89 -6.11
C GLU A 176 33.17 -13.05 -7.23
N THR A 177 33.97 -12.79 -8.26
CA THR A 177 33.53 -12.23 -9.55
C THR A 177 33.98 -13.20 -10.66
N PHE A 178 33.02 -13.57 -11.51
CA PHE A 178 33.24 -14.54 -12.60
C PHE A 178 32.29 -14.28 -13.77
N ASP A 179 32.58 -14.91 -14.90
CA ASP A 179 31.78 -14.80 -16.09
C ASP A 179 30.75 -15.94 -16.15
N VAL A 180 29.50 -15.58 -16.45
CA VAL A 180 28.37 -16.46 -16.74
C VAL A 180 28.04 -16.35 -18.21
N GLU A 181 28.16 -17.43 -18.96
CA GLU A 181 27.85 -17.50 -20.39
C GLU A 181 26.43 -18.00 -20.59
N VAL A 182 25.61 -17.30 -21.36
CA VAL A 182 24.22 -17.70 -21.66
C VAL A 182 23.85 -17.37 -23.10
N THR A 183 22.84 -18.05 -23.62
CA THR A 183 22.26 -17.77 -24.93
C THR A 183 20.83 -17.23 -24.73
N PHE A 184 20.50 -16.10 -25.30
CA PHE A 184 19.13 -15.58 -25.28
C PHE A 184 18.18 -16.52 -26.03
N PRO A 185 16.99 -16.85 -25.51
CA PRO A 185 16.04 -17.68 -26.22
C PRO A 185 15.60 -17.05 -27.56
N ASP A 186 15.20 -17.91 -28.51
CA ASP A 186 14.62 -17.44 -29.76
C ASP A 186 13.23 -18.12 -29.95
N PRO A 187 12.14 -17.32 -29.89
CA PRO A 187 12.06 -15.87 -29.77
C PRO A 187 12.30 -15.37 -28.33
N TYR A 188 12.81 -14.14 -28.20
CA TYR A 188 12.91 -13.40 -26.94
C TYR A 188 11.96 -12.20 -26.96
N GLU A 189 10.77 -12.37 -26.35
CA GLU A 189 9.68 -11.38 -26.43
C GLU A 189 10.00 -10.04 -25.73
N ASN A 190 10.83 -10.07 -24.65
CA ASN A 190 11.20 -8.87 -23.92
C ASN A 190 12.09 -7.91 -24.73
N ASN A 191 12.95 -8.47 -25.59
CA ASN A 191 13.79 -7.71 -26.51
C ASN A 191 14.16 -8.57 -27.73
N PRO A 192 13.41 -8.46 -28.84
CA PRO A 192 13.63 -9.26 -30.05
C PRO A 192 15.04 -9.09 -30.67
N ASP A 193 15.69 -7.97 -30.41
CA ASP A 193 17.04 -7.70 -30.92
C ASP A 193 18.11 -8.56 -30.25
N LEU A 194 17.83 -9.15 -29.11
CA LEU A 194 18.72 -10.04 -28.37
C LEU A 194 18.46 -11.53 -28.69
N ALA A 195 17.35 -11.86 -29.34
CA ALA A 195 16.95 -13.25 -29.61
C ALA A 195 18.08 -14.06 -30.26
N GLY A 196 18.39 -15.22 -29.70
CA GLY A 196 19.38 -16.15 -30.18
C GLY A 196 20.84 -15.69 -30.09
N LYS A 197 21.12 -14.57 -29.41
CA LYS A 197 22.50 -14.10 -29.22
C LYS A 197 23.14 -14.69 -27.97
N ASP A 198 24.42 -14.99 -28.09
CA ASP A 198 25.28 -15.35 -26.96
C ASP A 198 25.68 -14.09 -26.19
N ALA A 199 25.62 -14.15 -24.86
CA ALA A 199 25.99 -13.07 -23.96
C ALA A 199 26.88 -13.58 -22.83
N VAL A 200 27.77 -12.71 -22.37
CA VAL A 200 28.61 -12.95 -21.19
C VAL A 200 28.25 -11.95 -20.13
N PHE A 201 27.94 -12.45 -18.94
CA PHE A 201 27.65 -11.63 -17.77
C PHE A 201 28.78 -11.75 -16.75
N GLU A 202 29.49 -10.68 -16.48
CA GLU A 202 30.35 -10.56 -15.32
C GLU A 202 29.46 -10.46 -14.08
N VAL A 203 29.50 -11.46 -13.21
CA VAL A 203 28.66 -11.59 -12.01
C VAL A 203 29.55 -11.49 -10.78
N THR A 204 29.15 -10.65 -9.83
CA THR A 204 29.74 -10.58 -8.50
C THR A 204 28.73 -11.05 -7.46
N ILE A 205 29.12 -12.01 -6.64
CA ILE A 205 28.30 -12.46 -5.51
C ILE A 205 28.57 -11.54 -4.32
N ASN A 206 27.54 -10.84 -3.86
CA ASN A 206 27.66 -9.95 -2.70
C ASN A 206 27.55 -10.76 -1.39
N TYR A 207 26.45 -11.50 -1.22
CA TYR A 207 26.19 -12.35 -0.05
C TYR A 207 25.02 -13.30 -0.35
N ILE A 208 24.91 -14.36 0.46
CA ILE A 208 23.72 -15.21 0.51
C ILE A 208 22.77 -14.60 1.55
N GLU A 209 21.50 -14.47 1.21
CA GLU A 209 20.47 -13.95 2.10
C GLU A 209 20.02 -15.04 3.07
N GLY A 210 20.23 -14.82 4.35
CA GLY A 210 19.76 -15.68 5.45
C GLY A 210 18.35 -15.30 5.91
N GLU A 211 18.00 -15.71 7.12
CA GLU A 211 16.75 -15.29 7.76
C GLU A 211 16.77 -13.79 8.05
N ASP A 212 15.58 -13.18 8.08
CA ASP A 212 15.46 -11.77 8.42
C ASP A 212 15.83 -11.55 9.90
N VAL A 213 16.78 -10.64 10.13
CA VAL A 213 17.20 -10.22 11.45
C VAL A 213 16.64 -8.84 11.76
N THR A 214 15.83 -8.78 12.81
CA THR A 214 15.29 -7.52 13.31
C THR A 214 16.36 -6.81 14.15
N PRO A 215 16.64 -5.52 13.92
CA PRO A 215 17.59 -4.77 14.73
C PRO A 215 17.11 -4.64 16.18
N GLU A 216 18.04 -4.37 17.12
CA GLU A 216 17.69 -4.13 18.50
C GLU A 216 16.96 -2.79 18.66
N PHE A 217 15.82 -2.80 19.37
CA PHE A 217 15.08 -1.59 19.68
C PHE A 217 15.72 -0.85 20.87
N ASN A 218 16.47 0.20 20.56
CA ASN A 218 17.17 1.04 21.55
C ASN A 218 17.20 2.51 21.07
N ASP A 219 17.78 3.39 21.90
CA ASP A 219 17.86 4.83 21.61
C ASP A 219 18.65 5.15 20.34
N ASP A 220 19.68 4.38 20.02
CA ASP A 220 20.50 4.59 18.83
C ASP A 220 19.69 4.27 17.57
N PHE A 221 18.96 3.15 17.59
CA PHE A 221 18.01 2.81 16.51
C PHE A 221 16.98 3.91 16.31
N VAL A 222 16.39 4.44 17.39
CA VAL A 222 15.37 5.51 17.30
C VAL A 222 15.96 6.77 16.68
N LYS A 223 17.13 7.21 17.10
CA LYS A 223 17.81 8.38 16.58
C LYS A 223 18.15 8.26 15.09
N GLU A 224 18.60 7.09 14.69
CA GLU A 224 19.01 6.84 13.31
C GLU A 224 17.79 6.74 12.36
N ASN A 225 16.72 6.06 12.79
CA ASN A 225 15.66 5.64 11.88
C ASN A 225 14.32 6.37 12.08
N LEU A 226 14.00 6.84 13.29
CA LEU A 226 12.67 7.33 13.63
C LEU A 226 12.63 8.84 13.89
N THR A 227 13.73 9.46 14.36
CA THR A 227 13.74 10.88 14.73
C THR A 227 13.33 11.81 13.58
N ALA A 228 13.81 11.55 12.38
CA ALA A 228 13.52 12.41 11.21
C ALA A 228 12.03 12.41 10.83
N SER A 229 11.34 11.30 11.05
CA SER A 229 9.93 11.12 10.66
C SER A 229 8.95 11.47 11.77
N TYR A 230 9.30 11.18 13.03
CA TYR A 230 8.39 11.26 14.18
C TYR A 230 8.85 12.24 15.26
N GLY A 231 10.11 12.68 15.25
CA GLY A 231 10.66 13.56 16.27
C GLY A 231 11.01 12.86 17.58
N TRP A 232 10.96 11.53 17.64
CA TRP A 232 11.35 10.77 18.84
C TRP A 232 12.88 10.73 18.99
N GLU A 233 13.37 10.88 20.23
CA GLU A 233 14.81 10.92 20.52
C GLU A 233 15.30 9.70 21.33
N SER A 234 14.35 8.94 21.90
CA SER A 234 14.65 7.77 22.72
C SER A 234 13.62 6.65 22.54
N ALA A 235 13.98 5.44 22.95
CA ALA A 235 13.07 4.31 22.99
C ALA A 235 11.89 4.54 23.96
N ASP A 236 12.08 5.34 25.00
CA ASP A 236 11.00 5.70 25.92
C ASP A 236 10.01 6.68 25.28
N ASP A 237 10.46 7.65 24.47
CA ASP A 237 9.56 8.53 23.71
C ASP A 237 8.64 7.74 22.78
N VAL A 238 9.18 6.69 22.12
CA VAL A 238 8.39 5.79 21.28
C VAL A 238 7.35 5.05 22.10
N ARG A 239 7.74 4.47 23.25
CA ARG A 239 6.82 3.75 24.13
C ARG A 239 5.69 4.63 24.65
N ASP A 240 6.03 5.84 25.06
CA ASP A 240 5.04 6.78 25.60
C ASP A 240 4.08 7.27 24.52
N SER A 241 4.60 7.56 23.33
CA SER A 241 3.76 7.94 22.18
C SER A 241 2.80 6.81 21.79
N ILE A 242 3.29 5.59 21.64
CA ILE A 242 2.46 4.42 21.31
C ILE A 242 1.39 4.20 22.40
N ARG A 243 1.76 4.31 23.67
CA ARG A 243 0.81 4.14 24.79
C ARG A 243 -0.32 5.18 24.73
N GLU A 244 0.03 6.43 24.43
CA GLU A 244 -0.97 7.48 24.32
C GLU A 244 -1.87 7.27 23.09
N ASP A 245 -1.32 6.87 21.95
CA ASP A 245 -2.09 6.58 20.73
C ASP A 245 -3.06 5.41 20.92
N LEU A 246 -2.60 4.34 21.55
CA LEU A 246 -3.45 3.19 21.90
C LEU A 246 -4.56 3.61 22.87
N ARG A 247 -4.21 4.40 23.89
CA ARG A 247 -5.17 4.92 24.84
C ARG A 247 -6.24 5.78 24.18
N GLN A 248 -5.83 6.69 23.31
CA GLN A 248 -6.77 7.54 22.55
C GLN A 248 -7.65 6.70 21.63
N SER A 249 -7.09 5.68 20.98
CA SER A 249 -7.83 4.74 20.14
C SER A 249 -8.88 3.97 20.93
N GLN A 250 -8.54 3.46 22.11
CA GLN A 250 -9.48 2.74 23.00
C GLN A 250 -10.61 3.67 23.47
N ILE A 251 -10.29 4.91 23.89
CA ILE A 251 -11.27 5.91 24.28
C ILE A 251 -12.20 6.24 23.10
N PHE A 252 -11.64 6.46 21.93
CA PHE A 252 -12.42 6.72 20.72
C PHE A 252 -13.36 5.57 20.38
N GLN A 253 -12.87 4.34 20.41
CA GLN A 253 -13.67 3.14 20.18
C GLN A 253 -14.82 3.00 21.19
N PHE A 254 -14.54 3.26 22.46
CA PHE A 254 -15.55 3.25 23.51
C PHE A 254 -16.65 4.30 23.25
N ILE A 255 -16.25 5.55 23.00
CA ILE A 255 -17.19 6.64 22.69
C ILE A 255 -18.01 6.32 21.46
N TRP A 256 -17.36 5.81 20.41
CA TRP A 256 -18.02 5.44 19.17
C TRP A 256 -19.09 4.34 19.38
N ASN A 257 -18.72 3.28 20.06
CA ASN A 257 -19.64 2.20 20.38
C ASN A 257 -20.80 2.67 21.27
N TYR A 258 -20.49 3.51 22.29
CA TYR A 258 -21.50 4.10 23.15
C TYR A 258 -22.49 4.95 22.35
N MET A 259 -22.01 5.79 21.44
CA MET A 259 -22.86 6.61 20.59
C MET A 259 -23.75 5.77 19.68
N ILE A 260 -23.21 4.72 19.06
CA ILE A 260 -24.00 3.81 18.21
C ILE A 260 -25.08 3.09 19.02
N GLU A 261 -24.72 2.53 20.17
CA GLU A 261 -25.63 1.71 20.98
C GLU A 261 -26.74 2.53 21.64
N ASN A 262 -26.47 3.79 21.99
CA ASN A 262 -27.38 4.64 22.74
C ASN A 262 -28.07 5.73 21.89
N SER A 263 -27.71 5.86 20.61
CA SER A 263 -28.46 6.69 19.68
C SER A 263 -29.67 5.95 19.12
N THR A 264 -30.69 6.71 18.73
CA THR A 264 -31.88 6.15 18.07
C THR A 264 -32.01 6.74 16.68
N VAL A 265 -32.16 5.86 15.68
CA VAL A 265 -32.46 6.25 14.30
C VAL A 265 -33.96 6.05 14.08
N SER A 266 -34.68 7.12 13.71
CA SER A 266 -36.14 7.07 13.48
C SER A 266 -36.46 6.32 12.18
N GLU A 267 -35.82 6.74 11.10
CA GLU A 267 -35.91 6.13 9.77
C GLU A 267 -34.65 6.47 8.98
N VAL A 268 -34.38 5.71 7.93
CA VAL A 268 -33.28 6.01 7.00
C VAL A 268 -33.85 6.75 5.80
N PRO A 269 -33.43 8.03 5.56
CA PRO A 269 -33.90 8.78 4.40
C PRO A 269 -33.61 8.06 3.08
N GLN A 270 -34.54 8.14 2.14
CA GLN A 270 -34.36 7.51 0.82
C GLN A 270 -33.10 8.02 0.10
N ALA A 271 -32.77 9.31 0.23
CA ALA A 271 -31.55 9.90 -0.33
C ALA A 271 -30.26 9.20 0.16
N VAL A 272 -30.23 8.75 1.43
CA VAL A 272 -29.10 7.98 1.99
C VAL A 272 -29.02 6.60 1.34
N LEU A 273 -30.15 5.92 1.18
CA LEU A 273 -30.21 4.61 0.51
C LEU A 273 -29.80 4.70 -0.96
N ASP A 274 -30.25 5.73 -1.65
CA ASP A 274 -29.92 5.98 -3.05
C ASP A 274 -28.43 6.29 -3.23
N PHE A 275 -27.86 7.10 -2.34
CA PHE A 275 -26.42 7.40 -2.34
C PHE A 275 -25.57 6.14 -2.09
N GLN A 276 -25.92 5.34 -1.07
CA GLN A 276 -25.19 4.11 -0.74
C GLN A 276 -25.29 3.08 -1.87
N SER A 277 -26.48 2.93 -2.46
CA SER A 277 -26.69 2.04 -3.60
C SER A 277 -25.86 2.48 -4.82
N GLY A 278 -25.81 3.77 -5.09
CA GLY A 278 -24.98 4.36 -6.14
C GLY A 278 -23.49 4.15 -5.91
N ALA A 279 -23.02 4.39 -4.68
CA ALA A 279 -21.62 4.18 -4.30
C ALA A 279 -21.19 2.69 -4.44
N MET A 280 -22.04 1.77 -3.99
CA MET A 280 -21.80 0.32 -4.13
C MET A 280 -21.75 -0.11 -5.61
N LEU A 281 -22.66 0.42 -6.43
CA LEU A 281 -22.68 0.12 -7.86
C LEU A 281 -21.43 0.66 -8.56
N ASN A 282 -20.97 1.85 -8.19
CA ASN A 282 -19.74 2.45 -8.71
C ASN A 282 -18.50 1.63 -8.32
N GLN A 283 -18.45 1.14 -7.09
CA GLN A 283 -17.36 0.26 -6.62
C GLN A 283 -17.32 -1.05 -7.42
N LEU A 284 -18.48 -1.68 -7.65
CA LEU A 284 -18.58 -2.90 -8.45
C LEU A 284 -18.16 -2.67 -9.90
N LYS A 285 -18.58 -1.53 -10.51
CA LYS A 285 -18.15 -1.15 -11.86
C LYS A 285 -16.64 -0.92 -11.95
N SER A 286 -16.05 -0.27 -10.96
CA SER A 286 -14.60 -0.05 -10.89
C SER A 286 -13.83 -1.38 -10.79
N GLN A 287 -14.29 -2.31 -9.96
CA GLN A 287 -13.70 -3.64 -9.86
C GLN A 287 -13.83 -4.43 -11.17
N ALA A 288 -15.00 -4.39 -11.81
CA ALA A 288 -15.23 -5.07 -13.09
C ALA A 288 -14.39 -4.53 -14.25
N SER A 289 -13.96 -3.26 -14.19
CA SER A 289 -13.09 -2.66 -15.21
C SER A 289 -11.61 -3.01 -15.07
N MET A 290 -11.23 -3.68 -13.97
CA MET A 290 -9.84 -4.14 -13.73
C MET A 290 -9.60 -5.59 -14.21
N TYR A 291 -10.65 -6.26 -14.69
CA TYR A 291 -10.60 -7.61 -15.28
C TYR A 291 -11.02 -7.58 -16.76
#